data_1511577e80700e5e1f07ec61a0cffec1
#
_entry.id   1511577e80700e5e1f07ec61a0cffec1
#
_cell.length_a   1.000
_cell.length_b   1.000
_cell.length_c   1.000
_cell.angle_alpha   90.00
_cell.angle_beta   90.00
_cell.angle_gamma   90.00
#
_symmetry.space_group_name_H-M   'P 1'
#
loop_
_entity.id
_entity.type
_entity.pdbx_description
1 polymer ?
#
loop_
_entity_poly.entity_id
_entity_poly.type
_entity_poly.pdbx_seq_one_letter_code
_entity_poly.pdbx_strand_id
1 'polypeptide(L)'
;MDFERLIAISHLRSRRQDRGISLIAVLSVTGVMVGVAALIIVLSVMQGFEVELREAVLGNQAHVIVQKYGGPIDEIDATVAKVETVEGVVSAVPFTYTEVMLKSTFGVGGAALKGFDPSRVAGTLELAEDIEIGPRGEPATADDRLAIVKNLHTPEQAIAQDIADTDILPGMMLGKGLAESLRVYPGDRIYVIN
;
A
#
# COMPACT_ATOMS: atom_id res chain seq x y z
N MET A 1 -0.78 -49.83 -17.49
CA MET A 1 -1.92 -48.96 -17.35
C MET A 1 -3.06 -49.63 -18.12
N ASP A 2 -4.13 -50.14 -17.70
CA ASP A 2 -4.80 -49.98 -16.47
C ASP A 2 -6.05 -50.84 -16.53
N PHE A 3 -5.83 -52.13 -16.34
CA PHE A 3 -6.89 -53.15 -16.35
C PHE A 3 -7.94 -52.79 -15.29
N GLU A 4 -7.51 -52.27 -14.16
CA GLU A 4 -8.39 -51.84 -13.07
C GLU A 4 -9.29 -50.64 -13.47
N ARG A 5 -8.76 -49.66 -14.20
CA ARG A 5 -9.55 -48.53 -14.71
C ARG A 5 -10.56 -48.94 -15.76
N LEU A 6 -10.17 -49.89 -16.64
CA LEU A 6 -11.06 -50.44 -17.66
C LEU A 6 -12.22 -51.23 -17.02
N ILE A 7 -11.95 -52.00 -15.97
CA ILE A 7 -13.00 -52.72 -15.24
C ILE A 7 -13.93 -51.76 -14.50
N ALA A 8 -13.35 -50.72 -13.83
CA ALA A 8 -14.14 -49.73 -13.13
C ALA A 8 -15.09 -48.95 -14.06
N ILE A 9 -14.57 -48.50 -15.21
CA ILE A 9 -15.36 -47.78 -16.23
C ILE A 9 -16.39 -48.72 -16.88
N SER A 10 -16.00 -49.98 -17.14
CA SER A 10 -16.92 -50.99 -17.70
C SER A 10 -18.06 -51.33 -16.74
N HIS A 11 -17.78 -51.42 -15.44
CA HIS A 11 -18.81 -51.69 -14.44
C HIS A 11 -19.77 -50.51 -14.24
N LEU A 12 -19.28 -49.28 -14.33
CA LEU A 12 -20.10 -48.08 -14.30
C LEU A 12 -20.96 -47.92 -15.54
N ARG A 13 -20.51 -48.48 -16.68
CA ARG A 13 -21.22 -48.37 -17.99
C ARG A 13 -22.11 -49.59 -18.30
N SER A 14 -21.93 -50.70 -17.61
CA SER A 14 -22.66 -51.93 -17.85
C SER A 14 -23.83 -52.06 -16.88
N ARG A 15 -24.99 -51.64 -17.29
CA ARG A 15 -26.27 -52.34 -17.22
C ARG A 15 -27.47 -51.45 -17.51
N ARG A 16 -28.19 -51.85 -18.47
CA ARG A 16 -29.49 -51.30 -18.87
C ARG A 16 -30.60 -51.46 -17.84
N GLN A 17 -30.37 -52.08 -16.67
CA GLN A 17 -31.45 -52.45 -15.76
C GLN A 17 -31.47 -51.65 -14.44
N ASP A 18 -30.37 -50.97 -14.06
CA ASP A 18 -30.31 -50.21 -12.79
C ASP A 18 -30.06 -48.70 -13.03
N ARG A 19 -30.98 -48.06 -13.76
CA ARG A 19 -30.92 -46.60 -13.96
C ARG A 19 -30.85 -45.81 -12.67
N GLY A 20 -31.38 -46.32 -11.58
CA GLY A 20 -31.36 -45.68 -10.25
C GLY A 20 -29.97 -45.67 -9.62
N ILE A 21 -29.20 -46.77 -9.68
CA ILE A 21 -27.86 -46.85 -9.08
C ILE A 21 -26.85 -45.96 -9.83
N SER A 22 -26.96 -45.92 -11.17
CA SER A 22 -26.13 -45.04 -12.00
C SER A 22 -26.38 -43.56 -11.70
N LEU A 23 -27.64 -43.20 -11.49
CA LEU A 23 -28.01 -41.81 -11.19
C LEU A 23 -27.47 -41.36 -9.81
N ILE A 24 -27.55 -42.22 -8.80
CA ILE A 24 -27.02 -41.96 -7.45
C ILE A 24 -25.47 -41.80 -7.52
N ALA A 25 -24.80 -42.68 -8.26
CA ALA A 25 -23.35 -42.62 -8.41
C ALA A 25 -22.90 -41.29 -9.10
N VAL A 26 -23.56 -40.89 -10.17
CA VAL A 26 -23.30 -39.61 -10.86
C VAL A 26 -23.56 -38.43 -9.93
N LEU A 27 -24.67 -38.44 -9.20
CA LEU A 27 -25.01 -37.37 -8.28
C LEU A 27 -23.97 -37.24 -7.14
N SER A 28 -23.53 -38.38 -6.58
CA SER A 28 -22.47 -38.41 -5.56
C SER A 28 -21.14 -37.83 -6.08
N VAL A 29 -20.67 -38.28 -7.23
CA VAL A 29 -19.43 -37.79 -7.83
C VAL A 29 -19.51 -36.30 -8.15
N THR A 30 -20.64 -35.86 -8.73
CA THR A 30 -20.86 -34.43 -9.04
C THR A 30 -20.91 -33.60 -7.74
N GLY A 31 -21.56 -34.09 -6.70
CA GLY A 31 -21.63 -33.41 -5.42
C GLY A 31 -20.24 -33.21 -4.79
N VAL A 32 -19.41 -34.25 -4.79
CA VAL A 32 -18.02 -34.16 -4.30
C VAL A 32 -17.18 -33.22 -5.17
N MET A 33 -17.32 -33.32 -6.48
CA MET A 33 -16.58 -32.45 -7.42
C MET A 33 -16.92 -30.99 -7.22
N VAL A 34 -18.20 -30.62 -7.07
CA VAL A 34 -18.65 -29.26 -6.82
C VAL A 34 -18.15 -28.79 -5.44
N GLY A 35 -18.24 -29.63 -4.42
CA GLY A 35 -17.74 -29.31 -3.08
C GLY A 35 -16.25 -29.02 -3.04
N VAL A 36 -15.44 -29.85 -3.68
CA VAL A 36 -13.98 -29.63 -3.79
C VAL A 36 -13.68 -28.39 -4.61
N ALA A 37 -14.34 -28.18 -5.74
CA ALA A 37 -14.15 -26.98 -6.56
C ALA A 37 -14.48 -25.70 -5.78
N ALA A 38 -15.60 -25.68 -5.07
CA ALA A 38 -15.97 -24.54 -4.23
C ALA A 38 -14.92 -24.25 -3.15
N LEU A 39 -14.37 -25.29 -2.51
CA LEU A 39 -13.34 -25.15 -1.49
C LEU A 39 -12.04 -24.58 -2.06
N ILE A 40 -11.61 -25.06 -3.23
CA ILE A 40 -10.42 -24.53 -3.91
C ILE A 40 -10.60 -23.04 -4.27
N ILE A 41 -11.76 -22.68 -4.81
CA ILE A 41 -12.07 -21.29 -5.16
C ILE A 41 -12.00 -20.39 -3.93
N VAL A 42 -12.66 -20.77 -2.84
CA VAL A 42 -12.67 -19.98 -1.61
C VAL A 42 -11.26 -19.81 -1.04
N LEU A 43 -10.47 -20.89 -0.96
CA LEU A 43 -9.09 -20.83 -0.47
C LEU A 43 -8.21 -19.96 -1.37
N SER A 44 -8.36 -20.04 -2.69
CA SER A 44 -7.59 -19.23 -3.64
C SER A 44 -7.90 -17.74 -3.50
N VAL A 45 -9.18 -17.39 -3.36
CA VAL A 45 -9.61 -15.99 -3.14
C VAL A 45 -9.09 -15.48 -1.80
N MET A 46 -9.20 -16.28 -0.74
CA MET A 46 -8.72 -15.89 0.59
C MET A 46 -7.22 -15.67 0.61
N GLN A 47 -6.45 -16.54 -0.05
CA GLN A 47 -5.00 -16.41 -0.14
C GLN A 47 -4.59 -15.17 -0.97
N GLY A 48 -5.27 -14.90 -2.09
CA GLY A 48 -5.04 -13.69 -2.87
C GLY A 48 -5.29 -12.43 -2.07
N PHE A 49 -6.40 -12.39 -1.33
CA PHE A 49 -6.75 -11.27 -0.46
C PHE A 49 -5.74 -11.04 0.68
N GLU A 50 -5.23 -12.12 1.29
CA GLU A 50 -4.21 -12.02 2.34
C GLU A 50 -2.91 -11.39 1.83
N VAL A 51 -2.46 -11.77 0.64
CA VAL A 51 -1.26 -11.19 0.00
C VAL A 51 -1.47 -9.72 -0.31
N GLU A 52 -2.58 -9.37 -0.93
CA GLU A 52 -2.91 -7.99 -1.29
C GLU A 52 -3.06 -7.08 -0.06
N LEU A 53 -3.72 -7.56 1.01
CA LEU A 53 -3.78 -6.82 2.29
C LEU A 53 -2.40 -6.65 2.92
N ARG A 54 -1.56 -7.67 2.87
CA ARG A 54 -0.21 -7.60 3.42
C ARG A 54 0.61 -6.53 2.70
N GLU A 55 0.59 -6.49 1.38
CA GLU A 55 1.27 -5.48 0.57
C GLU A 55 0.72 -4.08 0.84
N ALA A 56 -0.60 -3.91 0.88
CA ALA A 56 -1.24 -2.63 1.15
C ALA A 56 -0.90 -2.07 2.56
N VAL A 57 -0.75 -2.94 3.57
CA VAL A 57 -0.45 -2.50 4.94
C VAL A 57 1.05 -2.32 5.17
N LEU A 58 1.88 -3.18 4.61
CA LEU A 58 3.33 -3.17 4.85
C LEU A 58 4.12 -2.36 3.81
N GLY A 59 3.60 -2.18 2.59
CA GLY A 59 4.33 -1.55 1.49
C GLY A 59 4.82 -0.12 1.79
N ASN A 60 4.06 0.65 2.56
CA ASN A 60 4.37 2.05 2.88
C ASN A 60 4.87 2.29 4.31
N GLN A 61 5.08 1.23 5.09
CA GLN A 61 5.54 1.36 6.48
C GLN A 61 6.90 0.71 6.69
N ALA A 62 7.74 1.38 7.49
CA ALA A 62 8.99 0.80 7.94
C ALA A 62 8.73 -0.47 8.75
N HIS A 63 9.47 -1.54 8.49
CA HIS A 63 9.37 -2.80 9.23
C HIS A 63 9.73 -2.65 10.71
N VAL A 64 10.63 -1.72 11.01
CA VAL A 64 11.07 -1.41 12.38
C VAL A 64 11.16 0.10 12.54
N ILE A 65 10.61 0.61 13.63
CA ILE A 65 10.70 2.03 14.00
C ILE A 65 11.56 2.14 15.25
N VAL A 66 12.63 2.94 15.16
CA VAL A 66 13.50 3.27 16.27
C VAL A 66 13.08 4.61 16.85
N GLN A 67 12.75 4.63 18.13
CA GLN A 67 12.32 5.83 18.83
C GLN A 67 13.14 6.05 20.09
N LYS A 68 13.44 7.32 20.41
CA LYS A 68 14.04 7.70 21.68
C LYS A 68 12.93 7.90 22.72
N TYR A 69 13.08 7.29 23.88
CA TYR A 69 12.15 7.52 24.97
C TYR A 69 12.31 8.94 25.53
N GLY A 70 11.24 9.69 25.59
CA GLY A 70 11.20 11.02 26.19
C GLY A 70 11.51 12.20 25.25
N GLY A 71 11.57 12.01 23.93
CA GLY A 71 11.73 13.12 23.00
C GLY A 71 12.30 12.73 21.62
N PRO A 72 12.59 13.72 20.80
CA PRO A 72 13.19 13.48 19.49
C PRO A 72 14.62 12.94 19.60
N ILE A 73 15.10 12.35 18.52
CA ILE A 73 16.49 11.89 18.40
C ILE A 73 17.34 13.12 18.04
N ASP A 74 18.32 13.47 18.89
CA ASP A 74 19.14 14.66 18.71
C ASP A 74 20.25 14.45 17.65
N GLU A 75 20.88 13.26 17.64
CA GLU A 75 21.96 12.89 16.73
C GLU A 75 21.44 11.97 15.62
N ILE A 76 20.73 12.56 14.67
CA ILE A 76 20.06 11.80 13.60
C ILE A 76 21.08 11.01 12.77
N ASP A 77 22.12 11.67 12.27
CA ASP A 77 23.11 11.04 11.37
C ASP A 77 23.90 9.92 12.04
N ALA A 78 24.30 10.11 13.29
CA ALA A 78 24.99 9.08 14.05
C ALA A 78 24.08 7.87 14.33
N THR A 79 22.79 8.12 14.59
CA THR A 79 21.80 7.06 14.82
C THR A 79 21.54 6.29 13.54
N VAL A 80 21.34 6.95 12.41
CA VAL A 80 21.17 6.33 11.10
C VAL A 80 22.36 5.45 10.78
N ALA A 81 23.58 5.98 10.85
CA ALA A 81 24.80 5.23 10.60
C ALA A 81 24.93 3.98 11.49
N LYS A 82 24.55 4.09 12.78
CA LYS A 82 24.56 2.96 13.69
C LYS A 82 23.53 1.90 13.35
N VAL A 83 22.33 2.29 12.94
CA VAL A 83 21.26 1.37 12.54
C VAL A 83 21.63 0.63 11.26
N GLU A 84 22.23 1.29 10.28
CA GLU A 84 22.68 0.70 9.03
C GLU A 84 23.82 -0.33 9.20
N THR A 85 24.54 -0.32 10.31
CA THR A 85 25.55 -1.36 10.61
C THR A 85 24.95 -2.67 11.09
N VAL A 86 23.65 -2.72 11.40
CA VAL A 86 22.97 -3.92 11.90
C VAL A 86 22.70 -4.86 10.74
N GLU A 87 23.08 -6.14 10.90
CA GLU A 87 22.84 -7.16 9.89
C GLU A 87 21.34 -7.31 9.60
N GLY A 88 20.98 -7.30 8.31
CA GLY A 88 19.59 -7.40 7.85
C GLY A 88 18.89 -6.06 7.65
N VAL A 89 19.52 -4.93 8.00
CA VAL A 89 18.99 -3.60 7.68
C VAL A 89 19.42 -3.22 6.26
N VAL A 90 18.44 -2.93 5.41
CA VAL A 90 18.66 -2.50 4.03
C VAL A 90 18.88 -1.00 3.95
N SER A 91 18.09 -0.24 4.68
CA SER A 91 18.19 1.23 4.76
C SER A 91 17.56 1.76 6.04
N ALA A 92 18.02 2.93 6.50
CA ALA A 92 17.43 3.64 7.62
C ALA A 92 17.14 5.09 7.22
N VAL A 93 15.89 5.49 7.34
CA VAL A 93 15.42 6.82 6.94
C VAL A 93 14.82 7.53 8.15
N PRO A 94 15.34 8.71 8.53
CA PRO A 94 14.74 9.51 9.58
C PRO A 94 13.42 10.11 9.10
N PHE A 95 12.42 10.12 9.97
CA PHE A 95 11.15 10.77 9.70
C PHE A 95 10.60 11.47 10.93
N THR A 96 9.77 12.47 10.73
CA THR A 96 8.95 13.07 11.77
C THR A 96 7.52 12.56 11.65
N TYR A 97 6.84 12.40 12.79
CA TYR A 97 5.46 11.97 12.83
C TYR A 97 4.70 12.80 13.86
N THR A 98 3.62 13.41 13.45
CA THR A 98 2.75 14.18 14.34
C THR A 98 1.30 14.12 13.86
N GLU A 99 0.37 14.18 14.79
CA GLU A 99 -1.04 14.29 14.46
C GLU A 99 -1.40 15.76 14.32
N VAL A 100 -2.05 16.10 13.22
CA VAL A 100 -2.41 17.48 12.88
C VAL A 100 -3.84 17.56 12.43
N MET A 101 -4.38 18.76 12.48
CA MET A 101 -5.65 19.07 11.88
C MET A 101 -5.42 19.84 10.57
N LEU A 102 -5.93 19.31 9.48
CA LEU A 102 -5.87 19.93 8.16
C LEU A 102 -7.17 20.69 7.92
N LYS A 103 -7.04 21.96 7.52
CA LYS A 103 -8.16 22.82 7.20
C LYS A 103 -8.07 23.29 5.75
N SER A 104 -9.12 23.04 4.99
CA SER A 104 -9.35 23.60 3.66
C SER A 104 -10.43 24.68 3.70
N THR A 105 -10.75 25.26 2.55
CA THR A 105 -11.90 26.18 2.41
C THR A 105 -13.23 25.46 2.65
N PHE A 106 -13.28 24.15 2.45
CA PHE A 106 -14.53 23.37 2.45
C PHE A 106 -14.69 22.47 3.66
N GLY A 107 -13.62 22.17 4.41
CA GLY A 107 -13.70 21.24 5.52
C GLY A 107 -12.46 21.22 6.40
N VAL A 108 -12.58 20.45 7.48
CA VAL A 108 -11.53 20.21 8.45
C VAL A 108 -11.44 18.71 8.68
N GLY A 109 -10.23 18.17 8.72
CA GLY A 109 -9.99 16.73 8.96
C GLY A 109 -8.74 16.50 9.78
N GLY A 110 -8.78 15.51 10.67
CA GLY A 110 -7.61 15.05 11.39
C GLY A 110 -6.75 14.16 10.47
N ALA A 111 -5.45 14.32 10.53
CA ALA A 111 -4.50 13.53 9.76
C ALA A 111 -3.20 13.29 10.51
N ALA A 112 -2.53 12.19 10.20
CA ALA A 112 -1.16 11.97 10.60
C ALA A 112 -0.22 12.59 9.57
N LEU A 113 0.60 13.53 9.99
CA LEU A 113 1.62 14.16 9.16
C LEU A 113 2.94 13.43 9.33
N LYS A 114 3.47 12.90 8.24
CA LYS A 114 4.79 12.27 8.18
C LYS A 114 5.72 13.12 7.35
N GLY A 115 6.76 13.64 7.98
CA GLY A 115 7.80 14.42 7.29
C GLY A 115 9.05 13.58 7.09
N PHE A 116 9.67 13.69 5.93
CA PHE A 116 10.92 12.99 5.59
C PHE A 116 11.80 13.87 4.71
N ASP A 117 13.09 13.56 4.70
CA ASP A 117 14.06 14.22 3.81
C ASP A 117 14.06 13.50 2.45
N PRO A 118 13.62 14.15 1.37
CA PRO A 118 13.57 13.54 0.04
C PRO A 118 14.93 13.09 -0.48
N SER A 119 16.03 13.70 0.00
CA SER A 119 17.39 13.36 -0.44
C SER A 119 17.88 12.03 0.11
N ARG A 120 17.31 11.58 1.23
CA ARG A 120 17.73 10.37 1.96
C ARG A 120 16.84 9.16 1.69
N VAL A 121 15.78 9.33 0.93
CA VAL A 121 14.75 8.31 0.78
C VAL A 121 15.16 7.27 -0.27
N ALA A 122 15.86 6.23 0.17
CA ALA A 122 15.96 4.99 -0.62
C ALA A 122 14.58 4.32 -0.79
N GLY A 123 13.67 4.48 0.20
CA GLY A 123 12.25 4.09 0.13
C GLY A 123 11.35 5.09 -0.60
N THR A 124 11.90 6.11 -1.24
CA THR A 124 11.15 7.07 -2.08
C THR A 124 10.49 6.36 -3.26
N LEU A 125 11.02 5.23 -3.66
CA LEU A 125 10.48 4.48 -4.80
C LEU A 125 9.08 3.95 -4.49
N GLU A 126 8.85 3.34 -3.33
CA GLU A 126 7.53 2.82 -2.96
C GLU A 126 6.51 3.96 -2.83
N LEU A 127 6.87 5.04 -2.11
CA LEU A 127 5.99 6.20 -1.98
C LEU A 127 5.72 6.88 -3.34
N ALA A 128 6.72 6.89 -4.23
CA ALA A 128 6.55 7.45 -5.57
C ALA A 128 5.61 6.59 -6.42
N GLU A 129 5.62 5.27 -6.26
CA GLU A 129 4.72 4.37 -7.00
C GLU A 129 3.25 4.62 -6.69
N ASP A 130 2.93 5.04 -5.48
CA ASP A 130 1.57 5.33 -5.03
C ASP A 130 1.03 6.70 -5.48
N ILE A 131 1.82 7.54 -6.11
CA ILE A 131 1.36 8.83 -6.62
C ILE A 131 0.49 8.62 -7.86
N GLU A 132 -0.81 8.83 -7.71
CA GLU A 132 -1.78 8.71 -8.81
C GLU A 132 -1.88 9.99 -9.64
N ILE A 133 -1.83 11.14 -9.00
CA ILE A 133 -2.12 12.44 -9.61
C ILE A 133 -0.94 13.39 -9.42
N GLY A 134 -0.52 14.04 -10.49
CA GLY A 134 0.52 15.06 -10.50
C GLY A 134 0.03 16.43 -10.01
N PRO A 135 0.97 17.40 -9.88
CA PRO A 135 0.68 18.73 -9.32
C PRO A 135 -0.32 19.56 -10.10
N ARG A 136 -0.61 19.22 -11.36
CA ARG A 136 -1.56 19.91 -12.23
C ARG A 136 -2.87 19.15 -12.42
N GLY A 137 -3.05 18.04 -11.68
CA GLY A 137 -4.24 17.20 -11.80
C GLY A 137 -4.21 16.17 -12.92
N GLU A 138 -3.08 16.03 -13.63
CA GLU A 138 -2.84 14.98 -14.61
C GLU A 138 -2.43 13.67 -13.93
N PRO A 139 -2.66 12.49 -14.58
CA PRO A 139 -2.11 11.24 -14.10
C PRO A 139 -0.58 11.29 -14.05
N ALA A 140 0.01 10.91 -12.91
CA ALA A 140 1.46 10.95 -12.73
C ALA A 140 2.15 9.85 -13.55
N THR A 141 3.10 10.24 -14.40
CA THR A 141 3.98 9.30 -15.11
C THR A 141 5.12 8.83 -14.20
N ALA A 142 5.79 7.73 -14.54
CA ALA A 142 6.88 7.19 -13.73
C ALA A 142 8.01 8.22 -13.50
N ASP A 143 8.35 9.01 -14.53
CA ASP A 143 9.39 10.04 -14.44
C ASP A 143 8.93 11.25 -13.60
N ASP A 144 7.64 11.61 -13.69
CA ASP A 144 7.08 12.73 -12.92
C ASP A 144 7.01 12.43 -11.42
N ARG A 145 6.75 11.17 -11.04
CA ARG A 145 6.58 10.75 -9.64
C ARG A 145 7.79 11.07 -8.76
N LEU A 146 8.99 10.74 -9.24
CA LEU A 146 10.23 11.06 -8.53
C LEU A 146 10.48 12.58 -8.48
N ALA A 147 10.14 13.31 -9.55
CA ALA A 147 10.25 14.76 -9.58
C ALA A 147 9.27 15.41 -8.58
N ILE A 148 8.05 14.90 -8.45
CA ILE A 148 7.06 15.37 -7.48
C ILE A 148 7.60 15.24 -6.05
N VAL A 149 8.13 14.07 -5.68
CA VAL A 149 8.70 13.84 -4.34
C VAL A 149 9.88 14.77 -4.06
N LYS A 150 10.77 14.94 -5.01
CA LYS A 150 11.93 15.86 -4.87
C LYS A 150 11.51 17.33 -4.74
N ASN A 151 10.44 17.72 -5.41
CA ASN A 151 9.94 19.10 -5.40
C ASN A 151 9.05 19.44 -4.19
N LEU A 152 8.79 18.47 -3.30
CA LEU A 152 8.16 18.74 -2.00
C LEU A 152 9.07 19.55 -1.08
N HIS A 153 10.39 19.52 -1.34
CA HIS A 153 11.37 20.26 -0.58
C HIS A 153 11.20 21.76 -0.78
N THR A 154 11.16 22.50 0.34
CA THR A 154 11.18 23.97 0.30
C THR A 154 12.56 24.42 -0.17
N PRO A 155 12.70 25.16 -1.29
CA PRO A 155 13.99 25.61 -1.75
C PRO A 155 14.70 26.41 -0.65
N GLU A 156 15.99 26.15 -0.43
CA GLU A 156 16.82 26.89 0.56
C GLU A 156 16.74 28.40 0.35
N GLN A 157 16.57 28.82 -0.91
CA GLN A 157 16.39 30.21 -1.29
C GLN A 157 15.11 30.85 -0.74
N ALA A 158 14.05 30.05 -0.54
CA ALA A 158 12.81 30.51 0.06
C ALA A 158 12.93 30.66 1.60
N ILE A 159 13.78 29.88 2.23
CA ILE A 159 14.07 29.96 3.67
C ILE A 159 14.96 31.18 3.96
N ALA A 160 15.88 31.51 3.06
CA ALA A 160 16.80 32.62 3.20
C ALA A 160 16.17 34.02 2.94
N GLN A 161 15.06 34.05 2.20
CA GLN A 161 14.30 35.27 1.90
C GLN A 161 13.00 35.24 2.71
N ASP A 162 13.07 35.72 3.96
CA ASP A 162 11.95 35.89 4.88
C ASP A 162 10.57 35.48 4.29
N ILE A 163 10.10 34.31 4.65
CA ILE A 163 8.94 33.58 4.05
C ILE A 163 7.64 34.42 3.98
N ALA A 164 7.61 35.55 4.67
CA ALA A 164 6.45 36.45 4.71
C ALA A 164 6.08 37.08 3.35
N ASP A 165 7.00 37.10 2.39
CA ASP A 165 6.79 37.80 1.10
C ASP A 165 6.97 36.86 -0.12
N THR A 166 7.24 35.58 0.07
CA THR A 166 7.39 34.61 -1.01
C THR A 166 6.18 33.71 -1.09
N ASP A 167 5.47 33.70 -2.23
CA ASP A 167 4.35 32.79 -2.54
C ASP A 167 4.74 31.29 -2.61
N ILE A 168 5.96 30.94 -2.22
CA ILE A 168 6.50 29.59 -2.26
C ILE A 168 6.20 28.90 -0.94
N LEU A 169 5.21 28.03 -0.96
CA LEU A 169 4.84 27.19 0.18
C LEU A 169 5.45 25.79 0.01
N PRO A 170 5.81 25.10 1.12
CA PRO A 170 6.24 23.71 1.05
C PRO A 170 5.12 22.83 0.51
N GLY A 171 5.49 21.88 -0.36
CA GLY A 171 4.56 20.92 -0.91
C GLY A 171 4.18 19.83 0.09
N MET A 172 2.98 19.31 -0.05
CA MET A 172 2.46 18.20 0.74
C MET A 172 1.75 17.21 -0.17
N MET A 173 1.94 15.92 0.08
CA MET A 173 1.14 14.85 -0.53
C MET A 173 0.00 14.47 0.40
N LEU A 174 -1.18 14.29 -0.16
CA LEU A 174 -2.38 13.88 0.56
C LEU A 174 -2.89 12.54 0.04
N GLY A 175 -3.30 11.68 0.96
CA GLY A 175 -4.04 10.48 0.59
C GLY A 175 -5.35 10.85 -0.11
N LYS A 176 -5.74 10.10 -1.14
CA LYS A 176 -6.93 10.34 -1.97
C LYS A 176 -8.20 10.54 -1.16
N GLY A 177 -8.49 9.65 -0.20
CA GLY A 177 -9.69 9.76 0.63
C GLY A 177 -9.73 11.03 1.49
N LEU A 178 -8.57 11.49 1.97
CA LEU A 178 -8.46 12.74 2.72
C LEU A 178 -8.64 13.95 1.81
N ALA A 179 -8.04 13.95 0.62
CA ALA A 179 -8.22 14.99 -0.38
C ALA A 179 -9.68 15.14 -0.80
N GLU A 180 -10.37 14.03 -1.05
CA GLU A 180 -11.81 14.00 -1.36
C GLU A 180 -12.65 14.54 -0.20
N SER A 181 -12.36 14.15 1.04
CA SER A 181 -13.09 14.60 2.22
C SER A 181 -12.94 16.11 2.46
N LEU A 182 -11.75 16.65 2.22
CA LEU A 182 -11.44 18.07 2.32
C LEU A 182 -11.82 18.87 1.06
N ARG A 183 -12.22 18.20 -0.01
CA ARG A 183 -12.51 18.77 -1.33
C ARG A 183 -11.38 19.64 -1.86
N VAL A 184 -10.16 19.12 -1.80
CA VAL A 184 -8.96 19.80 -2.28
C VAL A 184 -8.39 19.10 -3.50
N TYR A 185 -7.85 19.91 -4.40
CA TYR A 185 -7.23 19.48 -5.65
C TYR A 185 -5.74 19.87 -5.67
N PRO A 186 -4.95 19.25 -6.53
CA PRO A 186 -3.55 19.65 -6.71
C PRO A 186 -3.41 21.14 -6.99
N GLY A 187 -2.53 21.80 -6.23
CA GLY A 187 -2.32 23.24 -6.28
C GLY A 187 -3.12 24.06 -5.27
N ASP A 188 -4.08 23.45 -4.58
CA ASP A 188 -4.82 24.12 -3.51
C ASP A 188 -3.96 24.33 -2.25
N ARG A 189 -4.30 25.36 -1.49
CA ARG A 189 -3.65 25.66 -0.20
C ARG A 189 -4.40 25.01 0.95
N ILE A 190 -3.65 24.38 1.85
CA ILE A 190 -4.17 23.74 3.06
C ILE A 190 -3.47 24.32 4.27
N TYR A 191 -4.24 24.58 5.32
CA TYR A 191 -3.71 25.02 6.61
C TYR A 191 -3.49 23.82 7.51
N VAL A 192 -2.30 23.73 8.06
CA VAL A 192 -1.91 22.71 9.06
C VAL A 192 -2.02 23.35 10.43
N ILE A 193 -2.80 22.77 11.31
CA ILE A 193 -3.02 23.23 12.69
C ILE A 193 -2.55 22.11 13.60
N ASN A 194 -1.60 22.43 14.46
CA ASN A 194 -1.04 21.52 15.47
C ASN A 194 -1.48 21.97 16.86
#